data_28f7023a19b1bf4396d34e28c7d7ad28
#
_entry.id   28f7023a19b1bf4396d34e28c7d7ad28
#
_cell.length_a   1.000
_cell.length_b   1.000
_cell.length_c   1.000
_cell.angle_alpha   90.00
_cell.angle_beta   90.00
_cell.angle_gamma   90.00
#
_symmetry.space_group_name_H-M   'P 1'
#
loop_
_entity.id
_entity.type
_entity.pdbx_description
1 polymer ?
#
loop_
_entity_poly.entity_id
_entity_poly.type
_entity_poly.pdbx_seq_one_letter_code
_entity_poly.pdbx_strand_id
1 'polypeptide(L)'
;MTRSVSIPRAEIELRFSRSSGPGGQHAQKSDTRVEAVFDVERSIGLTETQKRRVVTRAGPVLRAVAQDERSQWRNRELATERLVEALREALFVPRPRRATRPTKSSVEKRLERKRRRSNVKRLRRPPPD
;
A
#
# COMPACT_ATOMS: atom_id res chain seq x y z
N MET A 1 -14.01 -11.74 -9.88
CA MET A 1 -14.71 -10.46 -10.07
C MET A 1 -14.60 -9.67 -8.78
N THR A 2 -13.82 -8.62 -8.78
CA THR A 2 -13.75 -7.67 -7.66
C THR A 2 -15.01 -6.82 -7.74
N ARG A 3 -15.92 -7.00 -6.78
CA ARG A 3 -17.08 -6.10 -6.65
C ARG A 3 -16.53 -4.69 -6.45
N SER A 4 -16.90 -3.75 -7.30
CA SER A 4 -16.57 -2.35 -7.15
C SER A 4 -17.17 -1.85 -5.84
N VAL A 5 -16.31 -1.39 -4.93
CA VAL A 5 -16.75 -0.77 -3.68
C VAL A 5 -17.12 0.66 -4.02
N SER A 6 -18.34 1.04 -3.69
CA SER A 6 -18.83 2.41 -3.83
C SER A 6 -19.10 2.99 -2.44
N ILE A 7 -18.45 4.09 -2.12
CA ILE A 7 -18.64 4.81 -0.85
C ILE A 7 -19.33 6.13 -1.15
N PRO A 8 -20.45 6.43 -0.47
CA PRO A 8 -21.10 7.72 -0.57
C PRO A 8 -20.15 8.83 -0.10
N ARG A 9 -20.10 9.94 -0.82
CA ARG A 9 -19.31 11.12 -0.40
C ARG A 9 -19.70 11.65 0.98
N ALA A 10 -20.93 11.44 1.39
CA ALA A 10 -21.45 11.83 2.71
C ALA A 10 -20.76 11.12 3.88
N GLU A 11 -20.12 9.97 3.64
CA GLU A 11 -19.35 9.24 4.66
C GLU A 11 -17.93 9.79 4.86
N ILE A 12 -17.47 10.68 3.99
CA ILE A 12 -16.16 11.32 4.08
C ILE A 12 -16.33 12.69 4.73
N GLU A 13 -15.83 12.84 5.94
CA GLU A 13 -15.77 14.12 6.65
C GLU A 13 -14.55 14.90 6.15
N LEU A 14 -14.76 16.16 5.76
CA LEU A 14 -13.70 17.06 5.37
C LEU A 14 -13.46 18.11 6.45
N ARG A 15 -12.22 18.18 6.95
CA ARG A 15 -11.79 19.19 7.93
C ARG A 15 -10.82 20.14 7.27
N PHE A 16 -11.00 21.42 7.56
CA PHE A 16 -10.21 22.48 6.98
C PHE A 16 -9.37 23.15 8.07
N SER A 17 -8.13 23.45 7.77
CA SER A 17 -7.21 24.13 8.68
C SER A 17 -6.19 24.94 7.90
N ARG A 18 -5.45 25.79 8.61
CA ARG A 18 -4.35 26.54 8.01
C ARG A 18 -3.21 25.59 7.64
N SER A 19 -2.57 25.84 6.49
CA SER A 19 -1.37 25.08 6.12
C SER A 19 -0.23 25.43 7.06
N SER A 20 0.48 24.40 7.54
CA SER A 20 1.70 24.55 8.33
C SER A 20 2.90 24.62 7.38
N GLY A 21 3.66 25.70 7.41
CA GLY A 21 4.89 25.83 6.63
C GLY A 21 5.39 27.26 6.54
N PRO A 22 6.64 27.49 6.07
CA PRO A 22 7.18 28.80 5.79
C PRO A 22 6.49 29.37 4.55
N GLY A 23 5.32 29.95 4.74
CA GLY A 23 4.53 30.55 3.68
C GLY A 23 4.28 32.02 3.98
N GLY A 24 4.16 32.85 2.92
CA GLY A 24 3.79 34.26 3.02
C GLY A 24 2.40 34.46 3.62
N GLN A 25 1.94 35.74 3.66
CA GLN A 25 0.67 36.15 4.28
C GLN A 25 -0.57 35.33 3.84
N HIS A 26 -0.57 34.78 2.63
CA HIS A 26 -1.67 33.95 2.12
C HIS A 26 -1.83 32.61 2.88
N ALA A 27 -0.72 31.97 3.21
CA ALA A 27 -0.74 30.70 3.96
C ALA A 27 -1.22 30.87 5.42
N GLN A 28 -1.04 32.07 5.98
CA GLN A 28 -1.47 32.39 7.35
C GLN A 28 -2.93 32.84 7.44
N LYS A 29 -3.54 33.26 6.32
CA LYS A 29 -4.91 33.80 6.28
C LYS A 29 -5.94 32.84 5.70
N SER A 30 -5.52 31.79 4.99
CA SER A 30 -6.44 30.89 4.28
C SER A 30 -6.34 29.47 4.78
N ASP A 31 -7.48 28.85 5.07
CA ASP A 31 -7.59 27.44 5.46
C ASP A 31 -7.46 26.54 4.24
N THR A 32 -6.26 26.43 3.69
CA THR A 32 -5.98 25.66 2.46
C THR A 32 -5.63 24.20 2.73
N ARG A 33 -5.28 23.83 3.96
CA ARG A 33 -5.07 22.45 4.33
C ARG A 33 -6.40 21.73 4.51
N VAL A 34 -6.54 20.59 3.85
CA VAL A 34 -7.73 19.75 3.93
C VAL A 34 -7.35 18.38 4.45
N GLU A 35 -8.08 17.91 5.46
CA GLU A 35 -8.01 16.55 5.96
C GLU A 35 -9.32 15.83 5.63
N ALA A 36 -9.23 14.73 4.90
CA ALA A 36 -10.35 13.82 4.66
C ALA A 36 -10.31 12.70 5.70
N VAL A 37 -11.42 12.47 6.38
CA VAL A 37 -11.57 11.46 7.44
C VAL A 37 -12.70 10.51 7.07
N PHE A 38 -12.46 9.22 7.21
CA PHE A 38 -13.42 8.17 6.91
C PHE A 38 -13.48 7.15 8.05
N ASP A 39 -14.66 7.00 8.63
CA ASP A 39 -14.93 6.02 9.68
C ASP A 39 -15.35 4.69 9.04
N VAL A 40 -14.48 3.70 9.12
CA VAL A 40 -14.65 2.39 8.49
C VAL A 40 -15.81 1.61 9.10
N GLU A 41 -15.98 1.71 10.43
CA GLU A 41 -17.00 0.94 11.16
C GLU A 41 -18.40 1.43 10.87
N ARG A 42 -18.55 2.74 10.70
CA ARG A 42 -19.85 3.39 10.41
C ARG A 42 -20.25 3.31 8.93
N SER A 43 -19.35 2.93 8.05
CA SER A 43 -19.63 2.91 6.62
C SER A 43 -20.74 1.91 6.27
N ILE A 44 -21.69 2.36 5.46
CA ILE A 44 -22.72 1.53 4.85
C ILE A 44 -22.28 0.99 3.46
N GLY A 45 -21.26 1.60 2.86
CA GLY A 45 -20.69 1.18 1.57
C GLY A 45 -19.78 -0.04 1.65
N LEU A 46 -19.36 -0.45 2.86
CA LEU A 46 -18.47 -1.58 3.09
C LEU A 46 -19.21 -2.77 3.72
N THR A 47 -18.91 -3.99 3.23
CA THR A 47 -19.37 -5.22 3.91
C THR A 47 -18.56 -5.48 5.18
N GLU A 48 -19.09 -6.28 6.11
CA GLU A 48 -18.39 -6.62 7.36
C GLU A 48 -17.01 -7.25 7.13
N THR A 49 -16.87 -8.09 6.12
CA THR A 49 -15.57 -8.67 5.74
C THR A 49 -14.59 -7.61 5.26
N GLN A 50 -15.06 -6.62 4.51
CA GLN A 50 -14.25 -5.49 4.04
C GLN A 50 -13.85 -4.59 5.20
N LYS A 51 -14.78 -4.25 6.10
CA LYS A 51 -14.50 -3.47 7.31
C LYS A 51 -13.38 -4.11 8.14
N ARG A 52 -13.53 -5.38 8.49
CA ARG A 52 -12.50 -6.13 9.23
C ARG A 52 -11.13 -6.08 8.56
N ARG A 53 -11.09 -6.21 7.23
CA ARG A 53 -9.85 -6.15 6.46
C ARG A 53 -9.21 -4.78 6.52
N VAL A 54 -9.99 -3.72 6.35
CA VAL A 54 -9.49 -2.35 6.41
C VAL A 54 -9.01 -2.02 7.82
N VAL A 55 -9.78 -2.35 8.84
CA VAL A 55 -9.41 -2.14 10.24
C VAL A 55 -8.11 -2.84 10.60
N THR A 56 -7.93 -4.09 10.16
CA THR A 56 -6.70 -4.86 10.41
C THR A 56 -5.47 -4.25 9.74
N ARG A 57 -5.62 -3.61 8.58
CA ARG A 57 -4.49 -3.08 7.79
C ARG A 57 -4.20 -1.62 8.02
N ALA A 58 -5.21 -0.82 8.20
CA ALA A 58 -5.12 0.63 8.22
C ALA A 58 -5.80 1.28 9.44
N GLY A 59 -6.48 0.49 10.28
CA GLY A 59 -7.17 0.95 11.46
C GLY A 59 -8.65 1.32 11.21
N PRO A 60 -9.38 1.65 12.29
CA PRO A 60 -10.82 1.92 12.24
C PRO A 60 -11.18 3.25 11.57
N VAL A 61 -10.23 4.18 11.51
CA VAL A 61 -10.42 5.51 10.91
C VAL A 61 -9.28 5.79 9.94
N LEU A 62 -9.63 5.98 8.68
CA LEU A 62 -8.68 6.41 7.65
C LEU A 62 -8.64 7.94 7.59
N ARG A 63 -7.42 8.47 7.40
CA ARG A 63 -7.19 9.90 7.27
C ARG A 63 -6.23 10.18 6.12
N ALA A 64 -6.53 11.21 5.35
CA ALA A 64 -5.64 11.70 4.31
C ALA A 64 -5.59 13.23 4.34
N VAL A 65 -4.41 13.78 4.21
CA VAL A 65 -4.19 15.23 4.25
C VAL A 65 -3.65 15.71 2.92
N ALA A 66 -4.14 16.86 2.48
CA ALA A 66 -3.60 17.60 1.35
C ALA A 66 -3.41 19.07 1.71
N GLN A 67 -2.20 19.57 1.44
CA GLN A 67 -1.82 20.98 1.61
C GLN A 67 -0.86 21.43 0.51
N ASP A 68 -0.80 20.68 -0.58
CA ASP A 68 0.19 20.83 -1.64
C ASP A 68 -0.12 22.03 -2.53
N GLU A 69 -1.39 22.35 -2.66
CA GLU A 69 -1.89 23.41 -3.54
C GLU A 69 -2.30 24.65 -2.76
N ARG A 70 -2.26 25.80 -3.42
CA ARG A 70 -2.78 27.07 -2.86
C ARG A 70 -4.30 27.13 -2.84
N SER A 71 -4.96 26.30 -3.63
CA SER A 71 -6.41 26.22 -3.74
C SER A 71 -6.97 25.19 -2.76
N GLN A 72 -7.84 25.63 -1.86
CA GLN A 72 -8.58 24.76 -0.95
C GLN A 72 -9.39 23.69 -1.71
N TRP A 73 -9.99 24.07 -2.83
CA TRP A 73 -10.78 23.15 -3.65
C TRP A 73 -9.92 22.03 -4.24
N ARG A 74 -8.72 22.34 -4.75
CA ARG A 74 -7.78 21.32 -5.25
C ARG A 74 -7.28 20.41 -4.14
N ASN A 75 -6.96 20.97 -2.98
CA ASN A 75 -6.56 20.17 -1.81
C ASN A 75 -7.68 19.26 -1.32
N ARG A 76 -8.94 19.69 -1.43
CA ARG A 76 -10.11 18.86 -1.11
C ARG A 76 -10.19 17.64 -2.02
N GLU A 77 -10.04 17.82 -3.32
CA GLU A 77 -10.03 16.70 -4.27
C GLU A 77 -8.85 15.76 -3.99
N LEU A 78 -7.66 16.32 -3.84
CA LEU A 78 -6.44 15.58 -3.58
C LEU A 78 -6.51 14.78 -2.26
N ALA A 79 -7.05 15.34 -1.19
CA ALA A 79 -7.26 14.62 0.06
C ALA A 79 -8.23 13.46 -0.11
N THR A 80 -9.31 13.66 -0.87
CA THR A 80 -10.29 12.62 -1.17
C THR A 80 -9.66 11.50 -2.02
N GLU A 81 -8.88 11.82 -3.04
CA GLU A 81 -8.16 10.85 -3.88
C GLU A 81 -7.17 10.01 -3.05
N ARG A 82 -6.39 10.65 -2.20
CA ARG A 82 -5.46 9.97 -1.28
C ARG A 82 -6.18 9.03 -0.32
N LEU A 83 -7.33 9.44 0.19
CA LEU A 83 -8.16 8.60 1.05
C LEU A 83 -8.68 7.37 0.30
N VAL A 84 -9.17 7.56 -0.92
CA VAL A 84 -9.65 6.47 -1.78
C VAL A 84 -8.53 5.50 -2.11
N GLU A 85 -7.32 5.99 -2.39
CA GLU A 85 -6.17 5.14 -2.67
C GLU A 85 -5.75 4.31 -1.43
N ALA A 86 -5.67 4.93 -0.26
CA ALA A 86 -5.40 4.23 0.99
C ALA A 86 -6.44 3.13 1.27
N LEU A 87 -7.71 3.40 0.97
CA LEU A 87 -8.77 2.42 1.10
C LEU A 87 -8.64 1.26 0.08
N ARG A 88 -8.28 1.56 -1.16
CA ARG A 88 -7.99 0.53 -2.19
C ARG A 88 -6.87 -0.39 -1.77
N GLU A 89 -5.77 0.17 -1.27
CA GLU A 89 -4.64 -0.60 -0.75
C GLU A 89 -5.05 -1.49 0.43
N ALA A 90 -5.84 -0.96 1.36
CA ALA A 90 -6.34 -1.72 2.50
C ALA A 90 -7.29 -2.86 2.10
N LEU A 91 -8.09 -2.67 1.06
CA LEU A 91 -9.01 -3.67 0.51
C LEU A 91 -8.33 -4.69 -0.40
N PHE A 92 -7.15 -4.40 -0.92
CA PHE A 92 -6.45 -5.25 -1.87
C PHE A 92 -6.18 -6.64 -1.28
N VAL A 93 -6.59 -7.68 -2.00
CA VAL A 93 -6.29 -9.08 -1.66
C VAL A 93 -5.22 -9.59 -2.61
N PRO A 94 -3.99 -9.80 -2.14
CA PRO A 94 -2.95 -10.35 -2.99
C PRO A 94 -3.33 -11.78 -3.43
N ARG A 95 -3.10 -12.07 -4.69
CA ARG A 95 -3.29 -13.41 -5.22
C ARG A 95 -2.36 -14.39 -4.49
N PRO A 96 -2.84 -15.54 -4.00
CA PRO A 96 -1.98 -16.53 -3.38
C PRO A 96 -0.92 -16.99 -4.39
N ARG A 97 0.34 -16.92 -3.99
CA ARG A 97 1.44 -17.42 -4.81
C ARG A 97 1.35 -18.95 -4.85
N ARG A 98 1.19 -19.51 -6.03
CA ARG A 98 1.32 -20.96 -6.23
C ARG A 98 2.81 -21.28 -6.36
N ALA A 99 3.26 -22.28 -5.63
CA ALA A 99 4.61 -22.80 -5.79
C ALA A 99 4.80 -23.32 -7.21
N THR A 100 5.79 -22.77 -7.89
CA THR A 100 6.18 -23.23 -9.22
C THR A 100 7.32 -24.24 -9.11
N ARG A 101 7.32 -25.27 -9.95
CA ARG A 101 8.44 -26.20 -10.02
C ARG A 101 9.66 -25.48 -10.62
N PRO A 102 10.88 -25.80 -10.14
CA PRO A 102 12.09 -25.25 -10.74
C PRO A 102 12.16 -25.59 -12.23
N THR A 103 12.65 -24.68 -13.04
CA THR A 103 12.85 -24.91 -14.47
C THR A 103 13.94 -25.96 -14.69
N LYS A 104 13.88 -26.72 -15.79
CA LYS A 104 14.94 -27.70 -16.18
C LYS A 104 16.32 -27.06 -16.15
N SER A 105 16.48 -25.88 -16.74
CA SER A 105 17.73 -25.11 -16.73
C SER A 105 18.24 -24.79 -15.33
N SER A 106 17.37 -24.44 -14.39
CA SER A 106 17.76 -24.18 -13.00
C SER A 106 18.28 -25.46 -12.31
N VAL A 107 17.62 -26.59 -12.57
CA VAL A 107 18.04 -27.89 -12.02
C VAL A 107 19.41 -28.30 -12.61
N GLU A 108 19.61 -28.16 -13.92
CA GLU A 108 20.88 -28.46 -14.60
C GLU A 108 22.02 -27.59 -14.06
N LYS A 109 21.83 -26.30 -13.94
CA LYS A 109 22.82 -25.38 -13.34
C LYS A 109 23.18 -25.74 -11.92
N ARG A 110 22.19 -26.19 -11.11
CA ARG A 110 22.43 -26.67 -9.75
C ARG A 110 23.27 -27.94 -9.72
N LEU A 111 22.95 -28.90 -10.60
CA LEU A 111 23.69 -30.16 -10.71
C LEU A 111 25.13 -29.92 -11.21
N GLU A 112 25.32 -29.06 -12.20
CA GLU A 112 26.66 -28.70 -12.68
C GLU A 112 27.50 -28.04 -11.57
N ARG A 113 26.92 -27.12 -10.80
CA ARG A 113 27.58 -26.50 -9.64
C ARG A 113 27.97 -27.54 -8.57
N LYS A 114 27.12 -28.53 -8.33
CA LYS A 114 27.42 -29.64 -7.43
C LYS A 114 28.60 -30.48 -7.96
N ARG A 115 28.59 -30.82 -9.26
CA ARG A 115 29.68 -31.59 -9.91
C ARG A 115 31.02 -30.86 -9.81
N ARG A 116 31.05 -29.56 -10.12
CA ARG A 116 32.27 -28.73 -9.99
C ARG A 116 32.82 -28.74 -8.57
N ARG A 117 31.93 -28.54 -7.56
CA ARG A 117 32.34 -28.59 -6.14
C ARG A 117 32.86 -29.96 -5.72
N SER A 118 32.24 -31.03 -6.18
CA SER A 118 32.67 -32.40 -5.90
C SER A 118 34.08 -32.67 -6.50
N ASN A 119 34.31 -32.25 -7.75
CA ASN A 119 35.60 -32.37 -8.40
C ASN A 119 36.71 -31.62 -7.67
N VAL A 120 36.44 -30.37 -7.28
CA VAL A 120 37.42 -29.57 -6.50
C VAL A 120 37.72 -30.23 -5.15
N LYS A 121 36.73 -30.80 -4.46
CA LYS A 121 36.95 -31.54 -3.22
C LYS A 121 37.77 -32.79 -3.41
N ARG A 122 37.52 -33.54 -4.50
CA ARG A 122 38.29 -34.74 -4.87
C ARG A 122 39.75 -34.43 -5.15
N LEU A 123 40.04 -33.33 -5.85
CA LEU A 123 41.41 -32.88 -6.13
C LEU A 123 42.18 -32.40 -4.89
N ARG A 124 41.47 -32.04 -3.82
CA ARG A 124 42.09 -31.64 -2.53
C ARG A 124 42.44 -32.83 -1.61
N ARG A 125 41.96 -34.03 -1.90
CA ARG A 125 42.34 -35.21 -1.14
C ARG A 125 43.77 -35.58 -1.50
N PRO A 126 44.63 -35.81 -0.50
CA PRO A 126 45.96 -36.36 -0.78
C PRO A 126 45.84 -37.76 -1.43
N PRO A 127 46.79 -38.15 -2.27
CA PRO A 127 46.81 -39.51 -2.84
C PRO A 127 46.84 -40.52 -1.71
N PRO A 128 46.20 -41.72 -1.89
CA PRO A 128 46.35 -42.81 -0.92
C PRO A 128 47.83 -43.28 -0.93
N ASP A 129 48.36 -43.52 0.27
CA ASP A 129 49.69 -44.06 0.50
C ASP A 129 49.82 -45.47 -0.14
#